data_af2837a642c4bc3ca3f47a8092e4af8e
#
_entry.id   af2837a642c4bc3ca3f47a8092e4af8e
#
_cell.length_a   1.000
_cell.length_b   1.000
_cell.length_c   1.000
_cell.angle_alpha   90.00
_cell.angle_beta   90.00
_cell.angle_gamma   90.00
#
_symmetry.space_group_name_H-M   'P 1'
#
loop_
_entity.id
_entity.type
_entity.pdbx_description
1 polymer ?
#
loop_
_entity_poly.entity_id
_entity_poly.type
_entity_poly.pdbx_seq_one_letter_code
_entity_poly.pdbx_strand_id
1 'polypeptide(L)'
;MVNIAVLGYGTVGSGVVEVINTNHDIVNKRAGQEINVKRVLDLREFPGDPVENILTHDFEDILNDDDISVVVEVMGGVEPAYTFVKKCLIAGKSVATSNKELVAVHGPELIKIAREGNINFFFEASAGGGIPVIRPLNTSITADDVTEITGILNGTTNYILSLIHISEP
;
A
#
# COMPACT_ATOMS: atom_id res chain seq x y z
N MET A 1 14.86 -13.31 4.54
CA MET A 1 14.33 -12.75 3.29
C MET A 1 12.82 -12.61 3.44
N VAL A 2 12.25 -11.47 3.06
CA VAL A 2 10.82 -11.21 3.02
C VAL A 2 10.36 -11.18 1.58
N ASN A 3 9.50 -12.10 1.20
CA ASN A 3 8.84 -12.04 -0.10
C ASN A 3 7.55 -11.24 0.00
N ILE A 4 7.36 -10.35 -0.96
CA ILE A 4 6.15 -9.53 -1.07
C ILE A 4 5.40 -9.85 -2.36
N ALA A 5 4.10 -9.60 -2.35
CA ALA A 5 3.29 -9.55 -3.54
C ALA A 5 2.71 -8.15 -3.73
N VAL A 6 2.50 -7.75 -5.00
CA VAL A 6 1.88 -6.47 -5.36
C VAL A 6 0.57 -6.75 -6.07
N LEU A 7 -0.54 -6.20 -5.56
CA LEU A 7 -1.86 -6.30 -6.17
C LEU A 7 -2.15 -5.03 -6.97
N GLY A 8 -2.09 -5.15 -8.28
CA GLY A 8 -2.20 -4.08 -9.27
C GLY A 8 -0.83 -3.62 -9.80
N TYR A 9 -0.66 -3.60 -11.12
CA TYR A 9 0.55 -3.14 -11.79
C TYR A 9 0.27 -1.93 -12.69
N GLY A 10 -0.41 -0.94 -12.08
CA GLY A 10 -0.56 0.40 -12.65
C GLY A 10 0.62 1.29 -12.29
N THR A 11 0.45 2.62 -12.41
CA THR A 11 1.51 3.61 -12.09
C THR A 11 2.09 3.42 -10.68
N VAL A 12 1.27 3.15 -9.68
CA VAL A 12 1.75 2.96 -8.30
C VAL A 12 2.43 1.61 -8.15
N GLY A 13 1.83 0.53 -8.67
CA GLY A 13 2.37 -0.83 -8.54
C GLY A 13 3.69 -1.02 -9.26
N SER A 14 3.82 -0.51 -10.49
CA SER A 14 5.09 -0.53 -11.22
C SER A 14 6.17 0.28 -10.48
N GLY A 15 5.80 1.44 -9.92
CA GLY A 15 6.70 2.24 -9.09
C GLY A 15 7.16 1.52 -7.81
N VAL A 16 6.29 0.74 -7.16
CA VAL A 16 6.68 -0.10 -6.01
C VAL A 16 7.73 -1.14 -6.41
N VAL A 17 7.49 -1.86 -7.51
CA VAL A 17 8.42 -2.87 -8.03
C VAL A 17 9.75 -2.22 -8.42
N GLU A 18 9.71 -1.10 -9.14
CA GLU A 18 10.89 -0.34 -9.55
C GLU A 18 11.73 0.11 -8.34
N VAL A 19 11.09 0.71 -7.32
CA VAL A 19 11.80 1.18 -6.13
C VAL A 19 12.48 0.04 -5.38
N ILE A 20 11.81 -1.10 -5.23
CA ILE A 20 12.40 -2.26 -4.54
C ILE A 20 13.60 -2.80 -5.33
N ASN A 21 13.48 -2.90 -6.65
CA ASN A 21 14.55 -3.42 -7.50
C ASN A 21 15.72 -2.44 -7.62
N THR A 22 15.45 -1.15 -7.84
CA THR A 22 16.47 -0.12 -8.07
C THR A 22 17.18 0.29 -6.78
N ASN A 23 16.44 0.38 -5.67
CA ASN A 23 16.97 0.81 -4.37
C ASN A 23 17.19 -0.38 -3.42
N HIS A 24 17.39 -1.57 -3.96
CA HIS A 24 17.49 -2.82 -3.23
C HIS A 24 18.38 -2.75 -1.98
N ASP A 25 19.62 -2.26 -2.12
CA ASP A 25 20.58 -2.17 -1.02
C ASP A 25 20.11 -1.24 0.11
N ILE A 26 19.51 -0.10 -0.26
CA ILE A 26 19.02 0.87 0.72
C ILE A 26 17.79 0.33 1.44
N VAL A 27 16.87 -0.28 0.69
CA VAL A 27 15.64 -0.88 1.22
C VAL A 27 15.98 -2.01 2.18
N ASN A 28 16.84 -2.93 1.78
CA ASN A 28 17.27 -4.07 2.58
C ASN A 28 18.02 -3.65 3.85
N LYS A 29 18.92 -2.67 3.74
CA LYS A 29 19.63 -2.11 4.90
C LYS A 29 18.67 -1.51 5.92
N ARG A 30 17.64 -0.78 5.47
CA ARG A 30 16.63 -0.18 6.36
C ARG A 30 15.68 -1.19 6.97
N ALA A 31 15.31 -2.21 6.22
CA ALA A 31 14.46 -3.31 6.67
C ALA A 31 15.20 -4.30 7.59
N GLY A 32 16.54 -4.29 7.59
CA GLY A 32 17.35 -5.26 8.32
C GLY A 32 17.32 -6.67 7.71
N GLN A 33 16.74 -6.83 6.53
CA GLN A 33 16.61 -8.10 5.81
C GLN A 33 16.35 -7.87 4.34
N GLU A 34 16.59 -8.89 3.52
CA GLU A 34 16.34 -8.86 2.09
C GLU A 34 14.83 -8.84 1.80
N ILE A 35 14.41 -7.93 0.91
CA ILE A 35 13.04 -7.80 0.42
C ILE A 35 13.01 -8.11 -1.07
N ASN A 36 12.12 -9.00 -1.47
CA ASN A 36 11.97 -9.45 -2.85
C ASN A 36 10.51 -9.41 -3.30
N VAL A 37 10.25 -8.92 -4.51
CA VAL A 37 8.91 -9.00 -5.13
C VAL A 37 8.78 -10.38 -5.77
N LYS A 38 7.98 -11.25 -5.18
CA LYS A 38 7.79 -12.64 -5.64
C LYS A 38 6.66 -12.79 -6.63
N ARG A 39 5.59 -12.01 -6.48
CA ARG A 39 4.40 -12.05 -7.35
C ARG A 39 3.81 -10.67 -7.57
N VAL A 40 3.25 -10.49 -8.75
CA VAL A 40 2.44 -9.31 -9.10
C VAL A 40 1.11 -9.80 -9.66
N LEU A 41 -0.01 -9.33 -9.12
CA LEU A 41 -1.34 -9.60 -9.62
C LEU A 41 -1.81 -8.45 -10.51
N ASP A 42 -2.13 -8.73 -11.75
CA ASP A 42 -2.86 -7.80 -12.63
C ASP A 42 -3.65 -8.62 -13.67
N LEU A 43 -4.73 -8.05 -14.18
CA LEU A 43 -5.54 -8.70 -15.22
C LEU A 43 -4.96 -8.49 -16.63
N ARG A 44 -4.02 -7.56 -16.78
CA ARG A 44 -3.38 -7.20 -18.04
C ARG A 44 -2.08 -7.98 -18.24
N GLU A 45 -1.68 -8.15 -19.49
CA GLU A 45 -0.35 -8.61 -19.89
C GLU A 45 0.59 -7.42 -20.06
N PHE A 46 1.88 -7.64 -19.84
CA PHE A 46 2.93 -6.60 -19.98
C PHE A 46 4.09 -7.11 -20.85
N PRO A 47 3.88 -7.32 -22.16
CA PRO A 47 4.86 -7.91 -23.05
C PRO A 47 6.19 -7.14 -23.07
N GLY A 48 7.29 -7.85 -22.76
CA GLY A 48 8.63 -7.28 -22.74
C GLY A 48 9.00 -6.59 -21.41
N ASP A 49 8.10 -6.52 -20.44
CA ASP A 49 8.40 -6.04 -19.10
C ASP A 49 8.95 -7.20 -18.25
N PRO A 50 10.02 -7.00 -17.46
CA PRO A 50 10.54 -8.02 -16.54
C PRO A 50 9.50 -8.61 -15.57
N VAL A 51 8.39 -7.90 -15.32
CA VAL A 51 7.29 -8.35 -14.47
C VAL A 51 6.61 -9.61 -14.99
N GLU A 52 6.67 -9.91 -16.29
CA GLU A 52 6.09 -11.11 -16.88
C GLU A 52 6.48 -12.40 -16.16
N ASN A 53 7.71 -12.46 -15.65
CA ASN A 53 8.22 -13.65 -14.96
C ASN A 53 7.58 -13.90 -13.58
N ILE A 54 6.96 -12.87 -13.00
CA ILE A 54 6.34 -12.90 -11.65
C ILE A 54 4.86 -12.51 -11.69
N LEU A 55 4.31 -12.30 -12.89
CA LEU A 55 2.92 -11.94 -13.09
C LEU A 55 2.00 -13.14 -12.82
N THR A 56 0.88 -12.88 -12.20
CA THR A 56 -0.23 -13.83 -12.07
C THR A 56 -1.56 -13.11 -12.29
N HIS A 57 -2.55 -13.85 -12.78
CA HIS A 57 -3.94 -13.40 -12.92
C HIS A 57 -4.85 -14.01 -11.87
N ASP A 58 -4.32 -14.94 -11.05
CA ASP A 58 -5.06 -15.59 -9.99
C ASP A 58 -4.57 -15.12 -8.61
N PHE A 59 -5.50 -14.52 -7.86
CA PHE A 59 -5.22 -14.09 -6.49
C PHE A 59 -4.86 -15.25 -5.55
N GLU A 60 -5.38 -16.44 -5.81
CA GLU A 60 -5.10 -17.62 -4.98
C GLU A 60 -3.62 -18.04 -5.04
N ASP A 61 -2.90 -17.73 -6.12
CA ASP A 61 -1.44 -17.93 -6.22
C ASP A 61 -0.66 -17.10 -5.18
N ILE A 62 -1.23 -15.98 -4.75
CA ILE A 62 -0.65 -15.12 -3.71
C ILE A 62 -1.14 -15.53 -2.34
N LEU A 63 -2.44 -15.79 -2.22
CA LEU A 63 -3.07 -16.12 -0.94
C LEU A 63 -2.49 -17.41 -0.35
N ASN A 64 -2.33 -18.45 -1.18
CA ASN A 64 -1.90 -19.78 -0.78
C ASN A 64 -0.37 -19.97 -0.80
N ASP A 65 0.41 -18.95 -1.15
CA ASP A 65 1.87 -19.01 -1.11
C ASP A 65 2.38 -18.61 0.29
N ASP A 66 2.78 -19.60 1.09
CA ASP A 66 3.27 -19.41 2.46
C ASP A 66 4.58 -18.61 2.54
N ASP A 67 5.34 -18.54 1.45
CA ASP A 67 6.57 -17.72 1.41
C ASP A 67 6.28 -16.23 1.28
N ILE A 68 5.08 -15.82 0.86
CA ILE A 68 4.66 -14.43 0.78
C ILE A 68 4.12 -13.98 2.14
N SER A 69 4.82 -13.08 2.79
CA SER A 69 4.46 -12.58 4.13
C SER A 69 3.87 -11.17 4.12
N VAL A 70 4.09 -10.40 3.05
CA VAL A 70 3.58 -9.03 2.92
C VAL A 70 2.90 -8.85 1.57
N VAL A 71 1.77 -8.16 1.56
CA VAL A 71 1.02 -7.82 0.35
C VAL A 71 0.88 -6.32 0.25
N VAL A 72 1.20 -5.76 -0.93
CA VAL A 72 1.05 -4.34 -1.25
C VAL A 72 -0.14 -4.18 -2.17
N GLU A 73 -1.22 -3.58 -1.69
CA GLU A 73 -2.45 -3.34 -2.46
C GLU A 73 -2.46 -1.91 -3.00
N VAL A 74 -2.55 -1.80 -4.33
CA VAL A 74 -2.53 -0.54 -5.08
C VAL A 74 -3.48 -0.56 -6.29
N MET A 75 -4.56 -1.35 -6.21
CA MET A 75 -5.50 -1.52 -7.32
C MET A 75 -6.45 -0.33 -7.49
N GLY A 76 -6.91 0.25 -6.40
CA GLY A 76 -7.96 1.26 -6.41
C GLY A 76 -9.39 0.67 -6.42
N GLY A 77 -10.37 1.51 -6.03
CA GLY A 77 -11.75 1.06 -5.78
C GLY A 77 -11.88 0.23 -4.49
N VAL A 78 -13.12 -0.07 -4.09
CA VAL A 78 -13.37 -0.83 -2.86
C VAL A 78 -13.29 -2.33 -3.12
N GLU A 79 -13.92 -2.81 -4.19
CA GLU A 79 -13.85 -4.22 -4.61
C GLU A 79 -13.06 -4.35 -5.93
N PRO A 80 -12.25 -5.39 -6.08
CA PRO A 80 -12.03 -6.55 -5.21
C PRO A 80 -10.99 -6.33 -4.09
N ALA A 81 -10.46 -5.11 -3.94
CA ALA A 81 -9.39 -4.79 -2.99
C ALA A 81 -9.76 -5.19 -1.55
N TYR A 82 -10.98 -4.89 -1.09
CA TYR A 82 -11.44 -5.27 0.25
C TYR A 82 -11.42 -6.78 0.47
N THR A 83 -12.00 -7.52 -0.47
CA THR A 83 -12.03 -8.99 -0.39
C THR A 83 -10.63 -9.58 -0.32
N PHE A 84 -9.70 -9.10 -1.14
CA PHE A 84 -8.32 -9.61 -1.18
C PHE A 84 -7.53 -9.23 0.07
N VAL A 85 -7.59 -7.97 0.48
CA VAL A 85 -6.92 -7.49 1.71
C VAL A 85 -7.43 -8.24 2.94
N LYS A 86 -8.74 -8.40 3.09
CA LYS A 86 -9.33 -9.15 4.20
C LYS A 86 -8.86 -10.60 4.23
N LYS A 87 -8.87 -11.30 3.09
CA LYS A 87 -8.36 -12.68 3.00
C LYS A 87 -6.87 -12.76 3.36
N CYS A 88 -6.03 -11.84 2.88
CA CYS A 88 -4.61 -11.79 3.23
C CYS A 88 -4.39 -11.61 4.73
N LEU A 89 -5.10 -10.66 5.36
CA LEU A 89 -5.00 -10.45 6.80
C LEU A 89 -5.45 -11.68 7.60
N ILE A 90 -6.56 -12.33 7.21
CA ILE A 90 -7.02 -13.56 7.86
C ILE A 90 -6.01 -14.70 7.69
N ALA A 91 -5.33 -14.78 6.54
CA ALA A 91 -4.26 -15.75 6.27
C ALA A 91 -2.92 -15.41 6.95
N GLY A 92 -2.85 -14.37 7.78
CA GLY A 92 -1.63 -14.00 8.51
C GLY A 92 -0.61 -13.21 7.70
N LYS A 93 -1.00 -12.69 6.53
CA LYS A 93 -0.12 -11.85 5.70
C LYS A 93 -0.32 -10.38 6.06
N SER A 94 0.78 -9.66 6.33
CA SER A 94 0.72 -8.21 6.54
C SER A 94 0.36 -7.49 5.25
N VAL A 95 -0.37 -6.38 5.35
CA VAL A 95 -0.81 -5.62 4.17
C VAL A 95 -0.40 -4.15 4.28
N ALA A 96 0.06 -3.59 3.16
CA ALA A 96 0.21 -2.15 2.97
C ALA A 96 -0.69 -1.70 1.81
N THR A 97 -1.47 -0.64 2.00
CA THR A 97 -2.37 -0.12 0.96
C THR A 97 -2.23 1.38 0.73
N SER A 98 -2.38 1.82 -0.52
CA SER A 98 -2.55 3.23 -0.89
C SER A 98 -4.01 3.59 -1.21
N ASN A 99 -4.95 2.66 -1.03
CA ASN A 99 -6.32 2.78 -1.45
C ASN A 99 -7.17 3.54 -0.43
N LYS A 100 -7.38 4.84 -0.68
CA LYS A 100 -8.14 5.72 0.22
C LYS A 100 -9.60 5.30 0.38
N GLU A 101 -10.22 4.77 -0.68
CA GLU A 101 -11.63 4.36 -0.66
C GLU A 101 -11.81 3.12 0.21
N LEU A 102 -10.93 2.13 0.06
CA LEU A 102 -10.88 0.94 0.90
C LEU A 102 -10.77 1.30 2.38
N VAL A 103 -9.81 2.17 2.72
CA VAL A 103 -9.56 2.57 4.11
C VAL A 103 -10.71 3.40 4.67
N ALA A 104 -11.32 4.28 3.88
CA ALA A 104 -12.46 5.08 4.31
C ALA A 104 -13.69 4.22 4.65
N VAL A 105 -13.95 3.16 3.87
CA VAL A 105 -15.14 2.31 4.03
C VAL A 105 -14.90 1.18 5.04
N HIS A 106 -13.76 0.51 4.96
CA HIS A 106 -13.47 -0.73 5.69
C HIS A 106 -12.28 -0.65 6.65
N GLY A 107 -11.63 0.50 6.78
CA GLY A 107 -10.44 0.68 7.62
C GLY A 107 -10.60 0.15 9.06
N PRO A 108 -11.67 0.52 9.81
CA PRO A 108 -11.87 0.05 11.17
C PRO A 108 -11.94 -1.49 11.29
N GLU A 109 -12.61 -2.15 10.34
CA GLU A 109 -12.72 -3.61 10.33
C GLU A 109 -11.36 -4.27 10.03
N LEU A 110 -10.65 -3.78 9.01
CA LEU A 110 -9.34 -4.31 8.62
C LEU A 110 -8.29 -4.12 9.72
N ILE A 111 -8.30 -2.97 10.41
CA ILE A 111 -7.45 -2.73 11.58
C ILE A 111 -7.76 -3.73 12.70
N LYS A 112 -9.04 -4.01 12.94
CA LYS A 112 -9.46 -4.99 13.96
C LYS A 112 -8.92 -6.38 13.63
N ILE A 113 -9.12 -6.85 12.39
CA ILE A 113 -8.60 -8.15 11.93
C ILE A 113 -7.08 -8.23 12.10
N ALA A 114 -6.36 -7.20 11.67
CA ALA A 114 -4.91 -7.15 11.80
C ALA A 114 -4.44 -7.23 13.26
N ARG A 115 -5.10 -6.51 14.17
CA ARG A 115 -4.80 -6.56 15.62
C ARG A 115 -5.07 -7.92 16.22
N GLU A 116 -6.21 -8.53 15.92
CA GLU A 116 -6.58 -9.86 16.39
C GLU A 116 -5.62 -10.95 15.88
N GLY A 117 -5.12 -10.80 14.63
CA GLY A 117 -4.13 -11.68 14.02
C GLY A 117 -2.68 -11.38 14.42
N ASN A 118 -2.41 -10.32 15.21
CA ASN A 118 -1.07 -9.82 15.54
C ASN A 118 -0.19 -9.61 14.29
N ILE A 119 -0.78 -9.04 13.24
CA ILE A 119 -0.16 -8.71 11.96
C ILE A 119 -0.32 -7.22 11.65
N ASN A 120 0.37 -6.74 10.63
CA ASN A 120 0.38 -5.31 10.31
C ASN A 120 -0.57 -4.97 9.17
N PHE A 121 -1.30 -3.87 9.33
CA PHE A 121 -2.05 -3.21 8.28
C PHE A 121 -1.58 -1.76 8.19
N PHE A 122 -0.86 -1.43 7.11
CA PHE A 122 -0.28 -0.12 6.87
C PHE A 122 -1.07 0.61 5.78
N PHE A 123 -1.52 1.83 6.07
CA PHE A 123 -2.33 2.65 5.16
C PHE A 123 -1.88 4.11 5.09
N GLU A 124 -0.61 4.40 5.43
CA GLU A 124 -0.03 5.74 5.38
C GLU A 124 -0.23 6.41 4.01
N ALA A 125 0.06 5.69 2.92
CA ALA A 125 -0.06 6.20 1.56
C ALA A 125 -1.51 6.46 1.10
N SER A 126 -2.51 5.98 1.83
CA SER A 126 -3.93 6.24 1.54
C SER A 126 -4.39 7.63 1.97
N ALA A 127 -3.68 8.27 2.89
CA ALA A 127 -4.08 9.58 3.46
C ALA A 127 -3.35 10.76 2.82
N GLY A 128 -2.03 10.73 2.74
CA GLY A 128 -1.22 11.88 2.30
C GLY A 128 -0.28 11.60 1.13
N GLY A 129 -0.42 10.45 0.46
CA GLY A 129 0.52 10.01 -0.57
C GLY A 129 1.93 9.87 0.02
N GLY A 130 2.87 10.66 -0.46
CA GLY A 130 4.25 10.68 0.05
C GLY A 130 4.46 11.49 1.33
N ILE A 131 3.43 12.18 1.83
CA ILE A 131 3.51 12.99 3.06
C ILE A 131 3.04 12.14 4.25
N PRO A 132 3.91 11.86 5.24
CA PRO A 132 3.53 11.07 6.40
C PRO A 132 2.58 11.85 7.31
N VAL A 133 1.41 11.27 7.60
CA VAL A 133 0.36 11.85 8.46
C VAL A 133 -0.05 10.89 9.57
N ILE A 134 -0.37 9.64 9.22
CA ILE A 134 -0.93 8.67 10.17
C ILE A 134 0.12 8.23 11.20
N ARG A 135 1.33 7.89 10.74
CA ARG A 135 2.40 7.45 11.64
C ARG A 135 2.82 8.56 12.61
N PRO A 136 3.08 9.81 12.19
CA PRO A 136 3.37 10.90 13.13
C PRO A 136 2.28 11.11 14.17
N LEU A 137 0.99 11.08 13.79
CA LEU A 137 -0.12 11.18 14.72
C LEU A 137 -0.10 10.06 15.78
N ASN A 138 0.18 8.83 15.37
CA ASN A 138 0.21 7.70 16.28
C ASN A 138 1.46 7.62 17.18
N THR A 139 2.60 8.16 16.73
CA THR A 139 3.88 7.99 17.45
C THR A 139 4.34 9.24 18.18
N SER A 140 3.94 10.44 17.73
CA SER A 140 4.43 11.70 18.30
C SER A 140 3.50 12.31 19.34
N ILE A 141 2.21 11.96 19.31
CA ILE A 141 1.19 12.49 20.23
C ILE A 141 0.49 11.39 21.04
N THR A 142 1.25 10.38 21.44
CA THR A 142 0.72 9.20 22.16
C THR A 142 0.16 9.51 23.55
N ALA A 143 0.52 10.65 24.14
CA ALA A 143 0.06 11.08 25.45
C ALA A 143 -1.14 12.04 25.40
N ASP A 144 -1.55 12.44 24.19
CA ASP A 144 -2.60 13.43 23.98
C ASP A 144 -3.87 12.77 23.45
N ASP A 145 -5.03 13.35 23.81
CA ASP A 145 -6.33 13.02 23.20
C ASP A 145 -6.58 13.97 22.03
N VAL A 146 -6.54 13.43 20.81
CA VAL A 146 -6.85 14.21 19.60
C VAL A 146 -8.36 14.42 19.51
N THR A 147 -8.81 15.65 19.73
CA THR A 147 -10.23 16.02 19.69
C THR A 147 -10.71 16.45 18.32
N GLU A 148 -9.81 16.99 17.47
CA GLU A 148 -10.14 17.45 16.13
C GLU A 148 -8.91 17.37 15.21
N ILE A 149 -9.14 16.99 13.95
CA ILE A 149 -8.15 17.05 12.88
C ILE A 149 -8.78 17.86 11.72
N THR A 150 -8.17 18.98 11.37
CA THR A 150 -8.60 19.81 10.24
C THR A 150 -7.51 19.84 9.18
N GLY A 151 -7.86 19.59 7.92
CA GLY A 151 -6.89 19.61 6.83
C GLY A 151 -7.52 19.40 5.45
N ILE A 152 -6.73 19.69 4.40
CA ILE A 152 -7.07 19.39 3.01
C ILE A 152 -6.13 18.30 2.53
N LEU A 153 -6.58 17.05 2.56
CA LEU A 153 -5.78 15.86 2.19
C LEU A 153 -6.02 15.48 0.72
N ASN A 154 -5.78 16.42 -0.19
CA ASN A 154 -5.95 16.23 -1.62
C ASN A 154 -4.84 16.94 -2.40
N GLY A 155 -3.88 16.15 -2.94
CA GLY A 155 -2.77 16.69 -3.73
C GLY A 155 -3.20 17.36 -5.02
N THR A 156 -4.16 16.78 -5.74
CA THR A 156 -4.64 17.32 -7.03
C THR A 156 -5.30 18.68 -6.87
N THR A 157 -6.18 18.83 -5.90
CA THR A 157 -6.86 20.10 -5.63
C THR A 157 -5.87 21.18 -5.21
N ASN A 158 -4.93 20.84 -4.31
CA ASN A 158 -3.90 21.76 -3.88
C ASN A 158 -2.97 22.19 -5.03
N TYR A 159 -2.64 21.26 -5.93
CA TYR A 159 -1.85 21.58 -7.13
C TYR A 159 -2.60 22.54 -8.06
N ILE A 160 -3.88 22.30 -8.33
CA ILE A 160 -4.71 23.19 -9.14
C ILE A 160 -4.80 24.58 -8.51
N LEU A 161 -5.05 24.66 -7.21
CA LEU A 161 -5.09 25.93 -6.48
C LEU A 161 -3.76 26.66 -6.53
N SER A 162 -2.63 25.97 -6.44
CA SER A 162 -1.30 26.58 -6.55
C SER A 162 -1.06 27.18 -7.94
N LEU A 163 -1.53 26.53 -9.00
CA LEU A 163 -1.40 27.05 -10.37
C LEU A 163 -2.24 28.31 -10.59
N ILE A 164 -3.44 28.39 -10.01
CA ILE A 164 -4.30 29.57 -10.09
C ILE A 164 -3.63 30.78 -9.42
N HIS A 165 -2.99 30.58 -8.28
CA HIS A 165 -2.28 31.65 -7.57
C HIS A 165 -0.95 32.08 -8.22
N ILE A 166 -0.31 31.22 -9.01
CA ILE A 166 0.91 31.55 -9.77
C ILE A 166 0.58 32.35 -11.04
N SER A 167 -0.63 32.24 -11.57
CA SER A 167 -1.06 32.86 -12.82
C SER A 167 -1.81 34.20 -12.63
N GLU A 168 -1.97 34.70 -11.43
CA GLU A 168 -2.49 36.03 -11.20
C GLU A 168 -1.39 37.09 -11.44
N PRO A 169 -1.65 38.12 -12.29
CA PRO A 169 -0.68 39.17 -12.61
C PRO A 169 -0.49 40.16 -11.44
#